data_5f955909021155668e2345a87a771c8c
#
_entry.id   5f955909021155668e2345a87a771c8c
#
_cell.length_a   1.000
_cell.length_b   1.000
_cell.length_c   1.000
_cell.angle_alpha   90.00
_cell.angle_beta   90.00
_cell.angle_gamma   90.00
#
_symmetry.space_group_name_H-M   'P 1'
#
loop_
_entity.id
_entity.type
_entity.pdbx_description
1 polymer ?
#
loop_
_entity_poly.entity_id
_entity_poly.type
_entity_poly.pdbx_seq_one_letter_code
_entity_poly.pdbx_strand_id
1 'polypeptide(L)'
;MIVGADATLPRTLQSVNLPAAAAVAVLTSDDLVNLETGLAVRDQLGSGWSRIPVVLRLVDRQLAGTVERNFGFHSVRSTAALAAPWFVGAVLGLDVLGTFYVADRLMLAGRLRVAPGGGLDGLAMQDLSARTRVVSISRAASGDRLEHSPRRETQLHAGDTAYLIGPYEELLQVLRRDTLSPTQFTARPPG
;
A
#
# COMPACT_ATOMS: atom_id res chain seq x y z
N MET A 1 5.03 -29.29 -10.90
CA MET A 1 6.34 -29.90 -10.56
C MET A 1 7.01 -29.01 -9.51
N ILE A 2 7.50 -29.58 -8.43
CA ILE A 2 8.29 -28.88 -7.40
C ILE A 2 9.72 -29.38 -7.51
N VAL A 3 10.70 -28.46 -7.60
CA VAL A 3 12.12 -28.77 -7.66
C VAL A 3 12.79 -28.20 -6.40
N GLY A 4 13.41 -29.08 -5.61
CA GLY A 4 14.19 -28.68 -4.43
C GLY A 4 15.65 -28.48 -4.83
N ALA A 5 16.00 -27.24 -5.24
CA ALA A 5 17.35 -26.92 -5.69
C ALA A 5 17.65 -25.42 -5.50
N ASP A 6 18.93 -25.06 -5.54
CA ASP A 6 19.41 -23.67 -5.49
C ASP A 6 19.09 -22.94 -6.79
N ALA A 7 18.22 -21.94 -6.71
CA ALA A 7 17.78 -21.16 -7.86
C ALA A 7 18.80 -20.11 -8.36
N THR A 8 19.89 -19.86 -7.61
CA THR A 8 20.99 -19.00 -8.09
C THR A 8 21.85 -19.69 -9.14
N LEU A 9 21.78 -21.04 -9.22
CA LEU A 9 22.61 -21.84 -10.10
C LEU A 9 22.00 -21.94 -11.51
N PRO A 10 22.77 -21.64 -12.59
CA PRO A 10 22.28 -21.72 -13.97
C PRO A 10 21.72 -23.11 -14.34
N ARG A 11 22.32 -24.20 -13.86
CA ARG A 11 21.85 -25.57 -14.10
C ARG A 11 20.43 -25.81 -13.56
N THR A 12 20.07 -25.21 -12.43
CA THR A 12 18.71 -25.28 -11.86
C THR A 12 17.72 -24.56 -12.75
N LEU A 13 18.06 -23.35 -13.19
CA LEU A 13 17.20 -22.54 -14.06
C LEU A 13 17.01 -23.19 -15.44
N GLN A 14 18.03 -23.85 -15.98
CA GLN A 14 17.92 -24.63 -17.23
C GLN A 14 16.93 -25.78 -17.10
N SER A 15 16.85 -26.42 -15.94
CA SER A 15 15.95 -27.56 -15.71
C SER A 15 14.47 -27.21 -15.65
N VAL A 16 14.12 -25.94 -15.41
CA VAL A 16 12.73 -25.48 -15.26
C VAL A 16 12.12 -24.80 -16.50
N ASN A 17 12.83 -24.84 -17.64
CA ASN A 17 12.37 -24.33 -18.94
C ASN A 17 11.84 -22.88 -18.88
N LEU A 18 12.63 -21.97 -18.34
CA LEU A 18 12.28 -20.54 -18.21
C LEU A 18 11.70 -19.91 -19.49
N PRO A 19 12.17 -20.20 -20.71
CA PRO A 19 11.63 -19.60 -21.94
C PRO A 19 10.14 -19.91 -22.21
N ALA A 20 9.60 -20.97 -21.60
CA ALA A 20 8.18 -21.32 -21.69
C ALA A 20 7.35 -20.77 -20.51
N ALA A 21 7.95 -20.04 -19.58
CA ALA A 21 7.23 -19.46 -18.44
C ALA A 21 6.37 -18.29 -18.88
N ALA A 22 5.18 -18.17 -18.32
CA ALA A 22 4.32 -16.98 -18.49
C ALA A 22 4.83 -15.79 -17.67
N ALA A 23 5.46 -16.06 -16.53
CA ALA A 23 6.11 -15.07 -15.67
C ALA A 23 7.06 -15.78 -14.70
N VAL A 24 7.97 -15.03 -14.07
CA VAL A 24 8.88 -15.50 -13.02
C VAL A 24 8.71 -14.63 -11.78
N ALA A 25 8.55 -15.25 -10.62
CA ALA A 25 8.51 -14.55 -9.34
C ALA A 25 9.60 -15.10 -8.42
N VAL A 26 10.50 -14.22 -7.96
CA VAL A 26 11.59 -14.54 -7.03
C VAL A 26 11.23 -13.98 -5.66
N LEU A 27 10.81 -14.85 -4.74
CA LEU A 27 10.09 -14.48 -3.52
C LEU A 27 10.68 -15.09 -2.24
N THR A 28 11.98 -15.40 -2.21
CA THR A 28 12.60 -15.93 -0.99
C THR A 28 12.65 -14.87 0.12
N SER A 29 13.01 -15.26 1.33
CA SER A 29 13.14 -14.33 2.46
C SER A 29 14.45 -13.52 2.47
N ASP A 30 15.40 -13.84 1.60
CA ASP A 30 16.71 -13.23 1.52
C ASP A 30 16.83 -12.35 0.28
N ASP A 31 17.12 -11.06 0.50
CA ASP A 31 17.20 -10.04 -0.56
C ASP A 31 18.37 -10.29 -1.52
N LEU A 32 19.50 -10.77 -1.01
CA LEU A 32 20.69 -11.06 -1.82
C LEU A 32 20.43 -12.27 -2.72
N VAL A 33 19.87 -13.34 -2.16
CA VAL A 33 19.47 -14.53 -2.93
C VAL A 33 18.45 -14.18 -4.00
N ASN A 34 17.48 -13.29 -3.68
CA ASN A 34 16.50 -12.84 -4.67
C ASN A 34 17.15 -12.04 -5.80
N LEU A 35 18.11 -11.16 -5.48
CA LEU A 35 18.83 -10.39 -6.48
C LEU A 35 19.71 -11.30 -7.37
N GLU A 36 20.50 -12.19 -6.76
CA GLU A 36 21.32 -13.16 -7.49
C GLU A 36 20.50 -14.05 -8.42
N THR A 37 19.40 -14.62 -7.89
CA THR A 37 18.46 -15.42 -8.69
C THR A 37 17.87 -14.59 -9.85
N GLY A 38 17.44 -13.36 -9.58
CA GLY A 38 16.90 -12.47 -10.61
C GLY A 38 17.89 -12.18 -11.73
N LEU A 39 19.16 -11.92 -11.38
CA LEU A 39 20.23 -11.71 -12.36
C LEU A 39 20.49 -12.99 -13.17
N ALA A 40 20.56 -14.14 -12.52
CA ALA A 40 20.73 -15.43 -13.21
C ALA A 40 19.56 -15.74 -14.15
N VAL A 41 18.31 -15.43 -13.76
CA VAL A 41 17.12 -15.53 -14.62
C VAL A 41 17.25 -14.63 -15.84
N ARG A 42 17.68 -13.36 -15.65
CA ARG A 42 17.89 -12.41 -16.75
C ARG A 42 18.93 -12.95 -17.75
N ASP A 43 20.05 -13.41 -17.26
CA ASP A 43 21.12 -13.94 -18.10
C ASP A 43 20.66 -15.20 -18.86
N GLN A 44 19.89 -16.07 -18.21
CA GLN A 44 19.34 -17.29 -18.85
C GLN A 44 18.28 -16.98 -19.91
N LEU A 45 17.46 -15.94 -19.71
CA LEU A 45 16.43 -15.51 -20.66
C LEU A 45 17.02 -14.77 -21.88
N GLY A 46 18.14 -14.07 -21.72
CA GLY A 46 18.81 -13.33 -22.78
C GLY A 46 17.85 -12.43 -23.58
N SER A 47 17.69 -12.69 -24.87
CA SER A 47 16.76 -11.95 -25.74
C SER A 47 15.26 -12.14 -25.35
N GLY A 48 14.93 -13.16 -24.58
CA GLY A 48 13.59 -13.41 -24.06
C GLY A 48 13.22 -12.54 -22.86
N TRP A 49 14.18 -11.81 -22.27
CA TRP A 49 13.98 -10.99 -21.08
C TRP A 49 12.79 -10.02 -21.18
N SER A 50 12.64 -9.31 -22.30
CA SER A 50 11.57 -8.33 -22.47
C SER A 50 10.17 -8.92 -22.61
N ARG A 51 10.04 -10.23 -22.84
CA ARG A 51 8.76 -10.90 -23.08
C ARG A 51 8.20 -11.58 -21.83
N ILE A 52 9.07 -11.98 -20.90
CA ILE A 52 8.68 -12.73 -19.71
C ILE A 52 8.77 -11.81 -18.50
N PRO A 53 7.64 -11.41 -17.91
CA PRO A 53 7.64 -10.57 -16.70
C PRO A 53 8.40 -11.24 -15.56
N VAL A 54 9.35 -10.53 -14.96
CA VAL A 54 10.11 -11.00 -13.80
C VAL A 54 9.85 -10.06 -12.63
N VAL A 55 9.37 -10.62 -11.52
CA VAL A 55 9.06 -9.90 -10.29
C VAL A 55 10.05 -10.33 -9.21
N LEU A 56 10.69 -9.35 -8.58
CA LEU A 56 11.58 -9.55 -7.43
C LEU A 56 10.92 -9.03 -6.16
N ARG A 57 10.97 -9.85 -5.10
CA ARG A 57 10.71 -9.40 -3.74
C ARG A 57 12.00 -8.91 -3.12
N LEU A 58 11.98 -7.69 -2.55
CA LEU A 58 13.02 -7.20 -1.65
C LEU A 58 12.36 -6.66 -0.38
N VAL A 59 13.05 -6.71 0.75
CA VAL A 59 12.56 -6.13 2.00
C VAL A 59 12.88 -4.64 2.03
N ASP A 60 14.11 -4.28 1.71
CA ASP A 60 14.58 -2.90 1.72
C ASP A 60 14.01 -2.08 0.56
N ARG A 61 13.37 -0.94 0.89
CA ARG A 61 12.75 -0.05 -0.10
C ARG A 61 13.77 0.69 -0.97
N GLN A 62 14.91 1.09 -0.39
CA GLN A 62 15.94 1.85 -1.13
C GLN A 62 16.64 0.93 -2.11
N LEU A 63 16.97 -0.28 -1.65
CA LEU A 63 17.55 -1.32 -2.50
C LEU A 63 16.58 -1.67 -3.65
N ALA A 64 15.30 -1.87 -3.35
CA ALA A 64 14.28 -2.17 -4.37
C ALA A 64 14.25 -1.11 -5.48
N GLY A 65 14.20 0.18 -5.11
CA GLY A 65 14.22 1.28 -6.07
C GLY A 65 15.53 1.37 -6.87
N THR A 66 16.66 1.06 -6.25
CA THR A 66 17.96 1.05 -6.93
C THR A 66 18.06 -0.10 -7.93
N VAL A 67 17.61 -1.28 -7.54
CA VAL A 67 17.62 -2.48 -8.39
C VAL A 67 16.68 -2.29 -9.58
N GLU A 68 15.48 -1.77 -9.38
CA GLU A 68 14.52 -1.52 -10.45
C GLU A 68 15.08 -0.56 -11.51
N ARG A 69 15.68 0.56 -11.09
CA ARG A 69 16.24 1.56 -12.02
C ARG A 69 17.52 1.11 -12.75
N ASN A 70 18.41 0.40 -12.06
CA ASN A 70 19.76 0.13 -12.58
C ASN A 70 19.88 -1.23 -13.27
N PHE A 71 19.03 -2.19 -12.94
CA PHE A 71 19.15 -3.56 -13.47
C PHE A 71 18.05 -3.93 -14.48
N GLY A 72 17.11 -3.02 -14.76
CA GLY A 72 16.08 -3.21 -15.76
C GLY A 72 15.08 -4.34 -15.45
N PHE A 73 14.83 -4.59 -14.16
CA PHE A 73 13.78 -5.54 -13.77
C PHE A 73 12.39 -4.97 -14.07
N HIS A 74 11.47 -5.83 -14.54
CA HIS A 74 10.10 -5.44 -14.86
C HIS A 74 9.33 -4.95 -13.63
N SER A 75 9.60 -5.55 -12.48
CA SER A 75 8.94 -5.16 -11.22
C SER A 75 9.78 -5.61 -10.02
N VAL A 76 10.13 -4.64 -9.18
CA VAL A 76 10.73 -4.90 -7.87
C VAL A 76 9.79 -4.38 -6.80
N ARG A 77 9.43 -5.21 -5.82
CA ARG A 77 8.47 -4.83 -4.77
C ARG A 77 9.08 -4.99 -3.40
N SER A 78 9.07 -3.88 -2.62
CA SER A 78 9.46 -3.92 -1.22
C SER A 78 8.30 -4.41 -0.36
N THR A 79 8.49 -5.53 0.32
CA THR A 79 7.48 -6.06 1.25
C THR A 79 7.28 -5.16 2.46
N ALA A 80 8.32 -4.50 2.93
CA ALA A 80 8.20 -3.51 4.01
C ALA A 80 7.33 -2.32 3.58
N ALA A 81 7.55 -1.79 2.36
CA ALA A 81 6.73 -0.70 1.84
C ALA A 81 5.26 -1.09 1.62
N LEU A 82 5.00 -2.33 1.19
CA LEU A 82 3.63 -2.84 1.03
C LEU A 82 2.93 -3.08 2.36
N ALA A 83 3.65 -3.54 3.38
CA ALA A 83 3.08 -3.86 4.69
C ALA A 83 2.93 -2.63 5.61
N ALA A 84 3.81 -1.64 5.50
CA ALA A 84 3.83 -0.46 6.37
C ALA A 84 2.46 0.24 6.49
N PRO A 85 1.68 0.48 5.42
CA PRO A 85 0.37 1.12 5.53
C PRO A 85 -0.61 0.38 6.43
N TRP A 86 -0.57 -0.96 6.44
CA TRP A 86 -1.42 -1.81 7.25
C TRP A 86 -1.12 -1.65 8.74
N PHE A 87 0.17 -1.68 9.11
CA PHE A 87 0.58 -1.52 10.50
C PHE A 87 0.32 -0.10 11.01
N VAL A 88 0.71 0.91 10.23
CA VAL A 88 0.51 2.31 10.62
C VAL A 88 -0.99 2.65 10.67
N GLY A 89 -1.76 2.17 9.69
CA GLY A 89 -3.20 2.34 9.67
C GLY A 89 -3.87 1.77 10.92
N ALA A 90 -3.52 0.54 11.30
CA ALA A 90 -4.08 -0.11 12.49
C ALA A 90 -3.79 0.69 13.79
N VAL A 91 -2.58 1.26 13.92
CA VAL A 91 -2.22 2.10 15.09
C VAL A 91 -3.02 3.40 15.11
N LEU A 92 -3.33 3.97 13.96
CA LEU A 92 -4.02 5.26 13.83
C LEU A 92 -5.56 5.12 13.68
N GLY A 93 -6.10 3.92 13.81
CA GLY A 93 -7.54 3.68 13.69
C GLY A 93 -8.08 3.64 12.25
N LEU A 94 -7.21 3.51 11.26
CA LEU A 94 -7.59 3.24 9.87
C LEU A 94 -7.57 1.74 9.61
N ASP A 95 -8.72 1.19 9.25
CA ASP A 95 -8.78 -0.17 8.73
C ASP A 95 -8.45 -0.16 7.24
N VAL A 96 -7.24 -0.61 6.91
CA VAL A 96 -6.76 -0.65 5.53
C VAL A 96 -7.45 -1.80 4.79
N LEU A 97 -8.12 -1.50 3.70
CA LEU A 97 -8.83 -2.47 2.87
C LEU A 97 -8.00 -2.94 1.69
N GLY A 98 -7.07 -2.10 1.23
CA GLY A 98 -6.17 -2.43 0.13
C GLY A 98 -5.18 -1.32 -0.16
N THR A 99 -4.09 -1.72 -0.82
CA THR A 99 -3.07 -0.82 -1.34
C THR A 99 -2.84 -1.10 -2.82
N PHE A 100 -2.61 -0.06 -3.61
CA PHE A 100 -2.32 -0.17 -5.03
C PHE A 100 -1.46 1.02 -5.48
N TYR A 101 -0.82 0.88 -6.63
CA TYR A 101 -0.03 1.96 -7.21
C TYR A 101 -0.76 2.60 -8.38
N VAL A 102 -0.69 3.93 -8.44
CA VAL A 102 -1.05 4.72 -9.61
C VAL A 102 0.23 5.41 -10.07
N ALA A 103 0.79 4.95 -11.16
CA ALA A 103 2.17 5.23 -11.58
C ALA A 103 3.17 4.83 -10.45
N ASP A 104 3.93 5.79 -9.93
CA ASP A 104 4.90 5.62 -8.84
C ASP A 104 4.34 5.93 -7.44
N ARG A 105 3.07 6.34 -7.36
CA ARG A 105 2.44 6.79 -6.11
C ARG A 105 1.64 5.68 -5.45
N LEU A 106 1.95 5.40 -4.19
CA LEU A 106 1.19 4.46 -3.37
C LEU A 106 -0.16 5.08 -3.00
N MET A 107 -1.22 4.41 -3.43
CA MET A 107 -2.60 4.71 -3.09
C MET A 107 -3.11 3.69 -2.07
N LEU A 108 -4.03 4.12 -1.25
CA LEU A 108 -4.62 3.31 -0.21
C LEU A 108 -6.14 3.44 -0.25
N ALA A 109 -6.81 2.31 -0.12
CA ALA A 109 -8.23 2.23 0.19
C ALA A 109 -8.38 1.82 1.66
N GLY A 110 -9.17 2.55 2.42
CA GLY A 110 -9.37 2.26 3.83
C GLY A 110 -10.72 2.75 4.32
N ARG A 111 -11.06 2.32 5.53
CA ARG A 111 -12.22 2.85 6.25
C ARG A 111 -11.78 3.35 7.62
N LEU A 112 -12.42 4.43 8.05
CA LEU A 112 -12.26 4.95 9.39
C LEU A 112 -13.62 5.25 10.01
N ARG A 113 -13.72 5.16 11.31
CA ARG A 113 -14.89 5.58 12.07
C ARG A 113 -14.63 6.98 12.60
N VAL A 114 -15.54 7.91 12.30
CA VAL A 114 -15.44 9.31 12.75
C VAL A 114 -15.55 9.39 14.27
N ALA A 115 -14.53 9.95 14.90
CA ALA A 115 -14.50 10.11 16.35
C ALA A 115 -15.45 11.23 16.80
N PRO A 116 -16.19 11.06 17.89
CA PRO A 116 -17.00 12.13 18.48
C PRO A 116 -16.13 13.35 18.84
N GLY A 117 -16.47 14.54 18.33
CA GLY A 117 -15.69 15.75 18.54
C GLY A 117 -14.30 15.73 17.90
N GLY A 118 -14.00 14.76 17.04
CA GLY A 118 -12.79 14.73 16.23
C GLY A 118 -12.84 15.78 15.10
N GLY A 119 -11.71 16.02 14.46
CA GLY A 119 -11.61 17.02 13.38
C GLY A 119 -12.35 16.67 12.10
N LEU A 120 -12.94 15.48 12.01
CA LEU A 120 -13.79 15.06 10.90
C LEU A 120 -15.29 15.17 11.22
N ASP A 121 -15.65 15.32 12.50
CA ASP A 121 -17.05 15.46 12.92
C ASP A 121 -17.58 16.84 12.47
N GLY A 122 -18.60 16.84 11.64
CA GLY A 122 -19.16 18.05 10.99
C GLY A 122 -18.43 18.49 9.72
N LEU A 123 -17.33 17.84 9.33
CA LEU A 123 -16.55 18.22 8.14
C LEU A 123 -17.29 17.84 6.85
N ALA A 124 -17.40 18.79 5.91
CA ALA A 124 -17.95 18.51 4.59
C ALA A 124 -16.90 17.81 3.68
N MET A 125 -17.35 17.01 2.73
CA MET A 125 -16.48 16.27 1.80
C MET A 125 -15.54 17.18 1.02
N GLN A 126 -15.97 18.37 0.65
CA GLN A 126 -15.14 19.34 -0.07
C GLN A 126 -13.95 19.85 0.76
N ASP A 127 -14.03 19.81 2.09
CA ASP A 127 -13.04 20.35 3.01
C ASP A 127 -12.06 19.26 3.52
N LEU A 128 -12.28 18.01 3.12
CA LEU A 128 -11.47 16.88 3.57
C LEU A 128 -10.04 16.95 3.03
N SER A 129 -9.89 16.83 1.73
CA SER A 129 -8.62 16.97 0.97
C SER A 129 -8.92 16.93 -0.53
N ALA A 130 -8.17 17.67 -1.33
CA ALA A 130 -8.30 17.64 -2.79
C ALA A 130 -7.89 16.29 -3.41
N ARG A 131 -7.07 15.49 -2.71
CA ARG A 131 -6.50 14.24 -3.22
C ARG A 131 -7.09 12.99 -2.57
N THR A 132 -7.90 13.14 -1.53
CA THR A 132 -8.62 12.04 -0.88
C THR A 132 -10.08 12.07 -1.29
N ARG A 133 -10.64 10.91 -1.62
CA ARG A 133 -12.05 10.76 -1.97
C ARG A 133 -12.75 9.86 -0.96
N VAL A 134 -13.85 10.34 -0.41
CA VAL A 134 -14.83 9.48 0.26
C VAL A 134 -15.69 8.84 -0.82
N VAL A 135 -15.61 7.53 -0.92
CA VAL A 135 -16.37 6.75 -1.93
C VAL A 135 -17.72 6.30 -1.40
N SER A 136 -17.81 6.12 -0.08
CA SER A 136 -19.05 5.76 0.61
C SER A 136 -19.00 6.18 2.08
N ILE A 137 -20.17 6.37 2.67
CA ILE A 137 -20.36 6.60 4.09
C ILE A 137 -21.38 5.60 4.62
N SER A 138 -21.02 4.85 5.66
CA SER A 138 -22.00 4.08 6.44
C SER A 138 -22.48 4.96 7.59
N ARG A 139 -23.77 5.26 7.61
CA ARG A 139 -24.38 6.21 8.55
C ARG A 139 -24.76 5.52 9.85
N ALA A 140 -24.14 5.91 10.95
CA ALA A 140 -24.46 5.39 12.28
C ALA A 140 -25.94 5.63 12.66
N ALA A 141 -26.49 6.80 12.33
CA ALA A 141 -27.88 7.17 12.63
C ALA A 141 -28.93 6.37 11.84
N SER A 142 -28.56 5.70 10.75
CA SER A 142 -29.48 4.99 9.85
C SER A 142 -29.24 3.47 9.82
N GLY A 143 -28.71 2.89 10.91
CA GLY A 143 -28.48 1.45 11.02
C GLY A 143 -27.47 0.94 9.96
N ASP A 144 -26.35 1.62 9.84
CA ASP A 144 -25.25 1.30 8.91
C ASP A 144 -25.63 1.29 7.42
N ARG A 145 -26.67 2.03 7.07
CA ARG A 145 -27.03 2.23 5.66
C ARG A 145 -25.89 2.91 4.92
N LEU A 146 -25.49 2.32 3.78
CA LEU A 146 -24.41 2.79 2.94
C LEU A 146 -24.88 3.89 1.98
N GLU A 147 -24.28 5.07 2.09
CA GLU A 147 -24.44 6.18 1.14
C GLU A 147 -23.26 6.15 0.17
N HIS A 148 -23.53 5.84 -1.10
CA HIS A 148 -22.51 5.82 -2.14
C HIS A 148 -22.33 7.19 -2.78
N SER A 149 -21.07 7.52 -3.11
CA SER A 149 -20.73 8.76 -3.82
C SER A 149 -21.31 10.02 -3.16
N PRO A 150 -20.96 10.27 -1.87
CA PRO A 150 -21.51 11.42 -1.15
C PRO A 150 -21.24 12.73 -1.92
N ARG A 151 -22.17 13.67 -1.84
CA ARG A 151 -22.02 14.99 -2.48
C ARG A 151 -20.94 15.82 -1.79
N ARG A 152 -20.48 16.88 -2.45
CA ARG A 152 -19.41 17.73 -1.92
C ARG A 152 -19.79 18.41 -0.59
N GLU A 153 -21.06 18.72 -0.42
CA GLU A 153 -21.63 19.36 0.76
C GLU A 153 -22.00 18.36 1.87
N THR A 154 -21.97 17.05 1.57
CA THR A 154 -22.27 16.01 2.55
C THR A 154 -21.29 16.10 3.71
N GLN A 155 -21.80 16.15 4.94
CA GLN A 155 -20.98 16.17 6.15
C GLN A 155 -20.82 14.77 6.75
N LEU A 156 -19.67 14.55 7.35
CA LEU A 156 -19.42 13.41 8.23
C LEU A 156 -19.93 13.73 9.63
N HIS A 157 -20.43 12.74 10.33
CA HIS A 157 -20.88 12.87 11.71
C HIS A 157 -20.25 11.82 12.60
N ALA A 158 -20.15 12.12 13.88
CA ALA A 158 -19.64 11.18 14.88
C ALA A 158 -20.29 9.80 14.77
N GLY A 159 -19.48 8.77 14.76
CA GLY A 159 -19.91 7.38 14.63
C GLY A 159 -20.12 6.89 13.19
N ASP A 160 -20.17 7.78 12.18
CA ASP A 160 -20.17 7.38 10.78
C ASP A 160 -18.90 6.61 10.43
N THR A 161 -19.01 5.69 9.48
CA THR A 161 -17.84 5.01 8.90
C THR A 161 -17.63 5.52 7.49
N ALA A 162 -16.50 6.22 7.27
CA ALA A 162 -16.11 6.74 5.97
C ALA A 162 -15.18 5.76 5.24
N TYR A 163 -15.51 5.43 3.99
CA TYR A 163 -14.67 4.65 3.07
C TYR A 163 -13.91 5.62 2.17
N LEU A 164 -12.58 5.57 2.24
CA LEU A 164 -11.69 6.56 1.66
C LEU A 164 -10.73 5.94 0.67
N ILE A 165 -10.41 6.68 -0.38
CA ILE A 165 -9.32 6.35 -1.32
C ILE A 165 -8.46 7.60 -1.50
N GLY A 166 -7.14 7.44 -1.41
CA GLY A 166 -6.21 8.54 -1.62
C GLY A 166 -4.74 8.12 -1.47
N PRO A 167 -3.80 9.04 -1.75
CA PRO A 167 -2.40 8.83 -1.46
C PRO A 167 -2.19 8.55 0.03
N TYR A 168 -1.26 7.64 0.33
CA TYR A 168 -0.99 7.21 1.70
C TYR A 168 -0.71 8.39 2.65
N GLU A 169 0.13 9.33 2.24
CA GLU A 169 0.49 10.50 3.04
C GLU A 169 -0.71 11.41 3.36
N GLU A 170 -1.63 11.57 2.40
CA GLU A 170 -2.83 12.39 2.58
C GLU A 170 -3.81 11.74 3.56
N LEU A 171 -3.99 10.42 3.46
CA LEU A 171 -4.84 9.68 4.40
C LEU A 171 -4.30 9.73 5.83
N LEU A 172 -2.98 9.69 6.02
CA LEU A 172 -2.37 9.90 7.33
C LEU A 172 -2.69 11.30 7.91
N GLN A 173 -2.74 12.33 7.07
CA GLN A 173 -3.12 13.69 7.52
C GLN A 173 -4.59 13.76 7.91
N VAL A 174 -5.47 13.10 7.16
CA VAL A 174 -6.90 12.99 7.51
C VAL A 174 -7.09 12.32 8.86
N LEU A 175 -6.39 11.21 9.11
CA LEU A 175 -6.44 10.50 10.39
C LEU A 175 -5.95 11.37 11.56
N ARG A 176 -4.85 12.09 11.38
CA ARG A 176 -4.33 12.99 12.40
C ARG A 176 -5.33 14.09 12.77
N ARG A 177 -6.11 14.59 11.81
CA ARG A 177 -7.18 15.55 12.10
C ARG A 177 -8.26 14.96 13.00
N ASP A 178 -8.63 13.70 12.80
CA ASP A 178 -9.67 13.05 13.60
C ASP A 178 -9.20 12.70 15.02
N THR A 179 -7.92 12.31 15.17
CA THR A 179 -7.34 11.96 16.47
C THR A 179 -6.93 13.17 17.33
N LEU A 180 -6.61 14.31 16.69
CA LEU A 180 -6.27 15.55 17.38
C LEU A 180 -7.54 16.36 17.68
N SER A 181 -8.31 15.94 18.70
CA SER A 181 -9.33 16.82 19.29
C SER A 181 -8.66 18.09 19.86
N PRO A 182 -9.20 19.29 19.61
CA PRO A 182 -8.61 20.54 20.08
C PRO A 182 -8.51 20.67 21.61
N THR A 183 -9.04 19.74 22.38
CA THR A 183 -9.15 19.81 23.84
C THR A 183 -7.92 19.23 24.60
N GLN A 184 -6.90 18.69 23.93
CA GLN A 184 -5.72 18.13 24.63
C GLN A 184 -4.48 19.03 24.65
N PHE A 185 -4.55 20.26 24.18
CA PHE A 185 -3.42 21.21 24.19
C PHE A 185 -3.56 22.33 25.23
N THR A 186 -4.31 22.14 26.30
CA THR A 186 -4.18 22.94 27.52
C THR A 186 -3.33 22.16 28.53
N ALA A 187 -2.06 21.96 28.20
CA ALA A 187 -1.06 21.62 29.20
C ALA A 187 -0.89 22.80 30.14
N ARG A 188 -1.45 22.66 31.33
CA ARG A 188 -1.22 23.54 32.48
C ARG A 188 0.29 23.56 32.78
N PRO A 189 0.98 24.70 32.84
CA PRO A 189 2.36 24.72 33.29
C PRO A 189 2.43 24.30 34.75
N PRO A 190 3.50 23.57 35.14
CA PRO A 190 3.70 23.26 36.56
C PRO A 190 3.99 24.52 37.36
N GLY A 191 3.24 24.69 38.43
CA GLY A 191 3.51 25.69 39.47
C GLY A 191 4.70 25.27 40.34
#